data_e998860e8c3127ba493bfe0c50806bc3
#
_entry.id   e998860e8c3127ba493bfe0c50806bc3
#
_cell.length_a   1.000
_cell.length_b   1.000
_cell.length_c   1.000
_cell.angle_alpha   90.00
_cell.angle_beta   90.00
_cell.angle_gamma   90.00
#
_symmetry.space_group_name_H-M   'P 1'
#
loop_
_entity.id
_entity.type
_entity.pdbx_description
1 polymer ?
#
loop_
_entity_poly.entity_id
_entity_poly.type
_entity_poly.pdbx_seq_one_letter_code
_entity_poly.pdbx_strand_id
1 'polypeptide(L)'
;MKQPTKFTDSASSKDPCLQKLQTVLSERLSLSEAVREQHGRDESFHASAPPEAVAFAESNEEVAEIVRICVEHNKPIIPFGTGTSLEGHVAALHGGICLDVSGMNKVLEVNENDLDCRVQAGVTRKQLNQHLRNSGLFFPIDPGADASLGGMTATRASGTNAVRYGTMRENVMGLTVVTADGRIIRTGTRARKSSAGYDLTRLFVGSEGTLGVITEIQLRLYGVPEAISAAVCAFETLEGAVNTTISTIQMGIPVARIELLDEVQVDAINRYADFDYELKPTLFFEFHGTEAWVKEQAEMVKEISSDEGGSDFQWETREQERQKLWEARHNAYYASLALRPGSKGWPTDVCVPISRLAECILETRQDIDECGFYVPLVGHVGDGNFHLLFLIDPENEEEELKRYQPLNDRLVERALRMGGTCTGEHGIGSGKLKYMKAEHGDSLDVMSQIKQAFDPHNLMNPGKLIPV
;
A
#
# COMPACT_ATOMS: atom_id res chain seq x y z
N MET A 1 -22.89 -41.04 -8.05
CA MET A 1 -23.38 -39.65 -8.09
C MET A 1 -24.17 -39.39 -6.82
N LYS A 2 -23.55 -38.78 -5.83
CA LYS A 2 -24.21 -38.26 -4.63
C LYS A 2 -24.35 -36.75 -4.80
N GLN A 3 -25.57 -36.23 -4.71
CA GLN A 3 -25.86 -34.79 -4.74
C GLN A 3 -25.20 -34.09 -3.55
N PRO A 4 -24.70 -32.87 -3.69
CA PRO A 4 -24.20 -32.09 -2.56
C PRO A 4 -25.37 -31.72 -1.64
N THR A 5 -25.25 -32.05 -0.38
CA THR A 5 -26.16 -31.66 0.70
C THR A 5 -26.18 -30.14 0.83
N LYS A 6 -27.37 -29.54 0.64
CA LYS A 6 -27.62 -28.13 0.99
C LYS A 6 -27.50 -28.01 2.52
N PHE A 7 -26.42 -27.38 2.98
CA PHE A 7 -26.36 -26.84 4.34
C PHE A 7 -27.11 -25.51 4.35
N THR A 8 -28.33 -25.52 4.81
CA THR A 8 -29.11 -24.34 5.16
C THR A 8 -28.81 -24.01 6.62
N ASP A 9 -27.98 -23.00 6.85
CA ASP A 9 -27.76 -22.45 8.17
C ASP A 9 -29.01 -21.67 8.62
N SER A 10 -29.71 -22.17 9.62
CA SER A 10 -31.07 -21.73 10.01
C SER A 10 -31.12 -20.35 10.70
N ALA A 11 -29.98 -19.74 10.98
CA ALA A 11 -29.89 -18.41 11.59
C ALA A 11 -29.93 -17.28 10.55
N SER A 12 -29.38 -17.48 9.34
CA SER A 12 -29.32 -16.45 8.28
C SER A 12 -30.69 -16.19 7.62
N SER A 13 -31.65 -17.09 7.73
CA SER A 13 -32.97 -16.94 7.11
C SER A 13 -33.87 -15.89 7.77
N LYS A 14 -33.45 -15.29 8.91
CA LYS A 14 -34.27 -14.35 9.69
C LYS A 14 -33.78 -12.91 9.70
N ASP A 15 -32.55 -12.62 9.23
CA ASP A 15 -32.01 -11.27 9.20
C ASP A 15 -32.62 -10.48 8.01
N PRO A 16 -33.40 -9.41 8.26
CA PRO A 16 -34.04 -8.66 7.19
C PRO A 16 -33.05 -7.99 6.23
N CYS A 17 -31.87 -7.60 6.70
CA CYS A 17 -30.80 -7.06 5.85
C CYS A 17 -30.33 -8.09 4.84
N LEU A 18 -29.99 -9.31 5.31
CA LEU A 18 -29.53 -10.38 4.45
C LEU A 18 -30.61 -10.83 3.46
N GLN A 19 -31.89 -10.83 3.86
CA GLN A 19 -33.00 -11.13 2.94
C GLN A 19 -33.12 -10.10 1.81
N LYS A 20 -33.01 -8.81 2.13
CA LYS A 20 -33.01 -7.73 1.11
C LYS A 20 -31.80 -7.84 0.20
N LEU A 21 -30.58 -8.02 0.76
CA LEU A 21 -29.37 -8.19 -0.03
C LEU A 21 -29.45 -9.43 -0.93
N GLN A 22 -30.04 -10.53 -0.46
CA GLN A 22 -30.26 -11.75 -1.26
C GLN A 22 -31.20 -11.50 -2.43
N THR A 23 -32.20 -10.63 -2.27
CA THR A 23 -33.13 -10.25 -3.34
C THR A 23 -32.44 -9.45 -4.45
N VAL A 24 -31.49 -8.56 -4.07
CA VAL A 24 -30.74 -7.72 -5.02
C VAL A 24 -29.61 -8.51 -5.71
N LEU A 25 -28.85 -9.31 -4.96
CA LEU A 25 -27.61 -9.91 -5.41
C LEU A 25 -27.75 -11.36 -5.86
N SER A 26 -28.82 -12.06 -5.43
CA SER A 26 -29.03 -13.48 -5.71
C SER A 26 -27.78 -14.32 -5.30
N GLU A 27 -27.15 -15.01 -6.23
CA GLU A 27 -25.96 -15.87 -5.97
C GLU A 27 -24.69 -15.06 -5.62
N ARG A 28 -24.71 -13.75 -5.81
CA ARG A 28 -23.59 -12.84 -5.49
C ARG A 28 -23.60 -12.37 -4.02
N LEU A 29 -24.50 -12.84 -3.18
CA LEU A 29 -24.41 -12.76 -1.72
C LEU A 29 -23.92 -14.09 -1.16
N SER A 30 -22.72 -14.11 -0.57
CA SER A 30 -22.15 -15.33 0.01
C SER A 30 -22.23 -15.32 1.53
N LEU A 31 -22.76 -16.41 2.09
CA LEU A 31 -22.79 -16.73 3.51
C LEU A 31 -21.81 -17.86 3.86
N SER A 32 -21.04 -18.34 2.87
CA SER A 32 -20.05 -19.40 3.06
C SER A 32 -18.99 -18.99 4.07
N GLU A 33 -18.76 -19.84 5.07
CA GLU A 33 -17.73 -19.62 6.10
C GLU A 33 -16.35 -19.40 5.47
N ALA A 34 -15.95 -20.23 4.50
CA ALA A 34 -14.67 -20.11 3.83
C ALA A 34 -14.51 -18.78 3.09
N VAL A 35 -15.57 -18.27 2.45
CA VAL A 35 -15.55 -16.97 1.79
C VAL A 35 -15.47 -15.84 2.81
N ARG A 36 -16.22 -15.92 3.90
CA ARG A 36 -16.19 -14.92 4.97
C ARG A 36 -14.83 -14.85 5.66
N GLU A 37 -14.23 -16.00 5.96
CA GLU A 37 -12.87 -16.10 6.52
C GLU A 37 -11.83 -15.45 5.60
N GLN A 38 -11.92 -15.69 4.29
CA GLN A 38 -11.03 -15.06 3.31
C GLN A 38 -11.19 -13.53 3.29
N HIS A 39 -12.41 -13.01 3.45
CA HIS A 39 -12.72 -11.58 3.43
C HIS A 39 -12.60 -10.89 4.79
N GLY A 40 -12.29 -11.63 5.85
CA GLY A 40 -12.09 -11.10 7.21
C GLY A 40 -10.63 -10.84 7.56
N ARG A 41 -9.70 -11.06 6.62
CA ARG A 41 -8.25 -10.89 6.82
C ARG A 41 -7.59 -10.25 5.60
N ASP A 42 -6.50 -9.55 5.84
CA ASP A 42 -5.56 -9.08 4.83
C ASP A 42 -4.19 -9.78 4.99
N GLU A 43 -3.15 -9.26 4.33
CA GLU A 43 -1.78 -9.80 4.41
C GLU A 43 -1.06 -9.42 5.72
N SER A 44 -1.74 -8.75 6.65
CA SER A 44 -1.18 -8.37 7.94
C SER A 44 -1.08 -9.55 8.92
N PHE A 45 -0.31 -9.37 9.99
CA PHE A 45 -0.26 -10.31 11.11
C PHE A 45 -1.50 -10.24 12.01
N HIS A 46 -2.37 -9.23 11.85
CA HIS A 46 -3.55 -9.01 12.68
C HIS A 46 -4.54 -10.19 12.60
N ALA A 47 -5.29 -10.37 13.69
CA ALA A 47 -6.29 -11.43 13.77
C ALA A 47 -7.40 -11.24 12.74
N SER A 48 -7.82 -12.36 12.10
CA SER A 48 -8.99 -12.37 11.22
C SER A 48 -10.26 -12.01 11.99
N ALA A 49 -11.12 -11.19 11.37
CA ALA A 49 -12.46 -10.91 11.84
C ALA A 49 -13.45 -11.02 10.67
N PRO A 50 -14.05 -12.23 10.46
CA PRO A 50 -14.92 -12.48 9.32
C PRO A 50 -16.21 -11.64 9.37
N PRO A 51 -16.68 -11.10 8.21
CA PRO A 51 -17.95 -10.41 8.10
C PRO A 51 -19.14 -11.39 8.26
N GLU A 52 -20.35 -10.87 8.44
CA GLU A 52 -21.58 -11.65 8.49
C GLU A 52 -21.93 -12.27 7.12
N ALA A 53 -21.63 -11.52 6.04
CA ALA A 53 -21.79 -11.98 4.66
C ALA A 53 -20.81 -11.20 3.75
N VAL A 54 -20.62 -11.71 2.53
CA VAL A 54 -19.87 -11.04 1.46
C VAL A 54 -20.81 -10.74 0.30
N ALA A 55 -20.91 -9.47 -0.06
CA ALA A 55 -21.72 -8.95 -1.15
C ALA A 55 -20.82 -8.56 -2.33
N PHE A 56 -20.90 -9.30 -3.44
CA PHE A 56 -20.13 -9.06 -4.66
C PHE A 56 -20.88 -8.09 -5.59
N ALA A 57 -20.40 -6.86 -5.71
CA ALA A 57 -21.00 -5.82 -6.53
C ALA A 57 -20.36 -5.75 -7.93
N GLU A 58 -21.18 -5.40 -8.94
CA GLU A 58 -20.75 -5.29 -10.33
C GLU A 58 -21.00 -3.90 -10.94
N SER A 59 -21.72 -3.01 -10.24
CA SER A 59 -22.02 -1.65 -10.71
C SER A 59 -22.10 -0.64 -9.58
N ASN A 60 -21.99 0.66 -9.94
CA ASN A 60 -22.16 1.77 -9.01
C ASN A 60 -23.54 1.77 -8.34
N GLU A 61 -24.58 1.42 -9.11
CA GLU A 61 -25.96 1.38 -8.67
C GLU A 61 -26.18 0.25 -7.66
N GLU A 62 -25.57 -0.92 -7.87
CA GLU A 62 -25.61 -2.03 -6.91
C GLU A 62 -24.89 -1.67 -5.62
N VAL A 63 -23.69 -1.07 -5.70
CA VAL A 63 -22.98 -0.57 -4.51
C VAL A 63 -23.87 0.40 -3.73
N ALA A 64 -24.53 1.35 -4.41
CA ALA A 64 -25.43 2.30 -3.78
C ALA A 64 -26.63 1.63 -3.11
N GLU A 65 -27.19 0.60 -3.73
CA GLU A 65 -28.32 -0.16 -3.16
C GLU A 65 -27.89 -0.99 -1.96
N ILE A 66 -26.73 -1.68 -2.03
CA ILE A 66 -26.16 -2.41 -0.88
C ILE A 66 -25.95 -1.47 0.30
N VAL A 67 -25.36 -0.29 0.05
CA VAL A 67 -25.12 0.73 1.10
C VAL A 67 -26.45 1.15 1.73
N ARG A 68 -27.48 1.48 0.95
CA ARG A 68 -28.79 1.88 1.49
C ARG A 68 -29.41 0.79 2.35
N ILE A 69 -29.37 -0.47 1.90
CA ILE A 69 -29.90 -1.62 2.66
C ILE A 69 -29.15 -1.77 3.98
N CYS A 70 -27.82 -1.71 3.96
CA CYS A 70 -27.00 -1.82 5.16
C CYS A 70 -27.29 -0.69 6.15
N VAL A 71 -27.38 0.55 5.68
CA VAL A 71 -27.68 1.72 6.52
C VAL A 71 -29.09 1.63 7.12
N GLU A 72 -30.10 1.23 6.33
CA GLU A 72 -31.49 1.01 6.83
C GLU A 72 -31.54 0.01 7.97
N HIS A 73 -30.67 -1.00 7.95
CA HIS A 73 -30.60 -2.06 8.97
C HIS A 73 -29.48 -1.86 10.00
N ASN A 74 -28.82 -0.70 10.00
CA ASN A 74 -27.72 -0.38 10.91
C ASN A 74 -26.59 -1.43 10.88
N LYS A 75 -26.21 -1.93 9.67
CA LYS A 75 -25.15 -2.90 9.44
C LYS A 75 -23.88 -2.20 8.96
N PRO A 76 -22.73 -2.44 9.62
CA PRO A 76 -21.42 -2.00 9.11
C PRO A 76 -21.13 -2.50 7.71
N ILE A 77 -20.38 -1.71 6.94
CA ILE A 77 -19.97 -1.99 5.58
C ILE A 77 -18.44 -1.97 5.53
N ILE A 78 -17.83 -3.05 5.10
CA ILE A 78 -16.38 -3.19 4.96
C ILE A 78 -16.05 -3.30 3.47
N PRO A 79 -15.58 -2.22 2.81
CA PRO A 79 -15.17 -2.29 1.42
C PRO A 79 -13.95 -3.21 1.25
N PHE A 80 -13.98 -4.04 0.20
CA PHE A 80 -12.94 -5.02 -0.09
C PHE A 80 -12.56 -5.00 -1.57
N GLY A 81 -11.27 -5.12 -1.86
CA GLY A 81 -10.73 -5.27 -3.20
C GLY A 81 -9.95 -6.57 -3.36
N THR A 82 -8.62 -6.55 -3.16
CA THR A 82 -7.74 -7.72 -3.26
C THR A 82 -7.29 -8.28 -1.90
N GLY A 83 -7.59 -7.58 -0.81
CA GLY A 83 -7.19 -8.01 0.54
C GLY A 83 -5.68 -7.98 0.82
N THR A 84 -4.93 -7.16 0.09
CA THR A 84 -3.45 -7.08 0.16
C THR A 84 -2.93 -5.99 1.10
N SER A 85 -3.78 -5.40 1.92
CA SER A 85 -3.39 -4.39 2.92
C SER A 85 -2.64 -5.01 4.11
N LEU A 86 -1.95 -4.16 4.91
CA LEU A 86 -0.97 -4.60 5.90
C LEU A 86 -1.27 -4.13 7.34
N GLU A 87 -2.44 -3.47 7.58
CA GLU A 87 -2.76 -2.88 8.89
C GLU A 87 -4.18 -3.25 9.37
N GLY A 88 -4.71 -4.40 8.93
CA GLY A 88 -6.02 -4.89 9.37
C GLY A 88 -7.20 -4.10 8.81
N HIS A 89 -7.10 -3.59 7.59
CA HIS A 89 -8.11 -2.72 6.95
C HIS A 89 -9.45 -3.40 6.71
N VAL A 90 -9.44 -4.71 6.39
CA VAL A 90 -10.62 -5.45 5.96
C VAL A 90 -11.27 -6.29 7.06
N ALA A 91 -10.68 -6.32 8.25
CA ALA A 91 -11.22 -7.05 9.39
C ALA A 91 -12.57 -6.46 9.82
N ALA A 92 -13.62 -7.26 9.90
CA ALA A 92 -14.97 -6.83 10.29
C ALA A 92 -15.10 -6.75 11.82
N LEU A 93 -14.37 -5.82 12.46
CA LEU A 93 -14.24 -5.70 13.92
C LEU A 93 -15.59 -5.51 14.64
N HIS A 94 -16.59 -4.99 13.95
CA HIS A 94 -17.94 -4.74 14.46
C HIS A 94 -19.00 -5.57 13.72
N GLY A 95 -18.60 -6.71 13.10
CA GLY A 95 -19.45 -7.46 12.21
C GLY A 95 -19.79 -6.71 10.93
N GLY A 96 -20.94 -6.99 10.32
CA GLY A 96 -21.42 -6.29 9.13
C GLY A 96 -21.15 -7.02 7.83
N ILE A 97 -21.30 -6.30 6.72
CA ILE A 97 -21.27 -6.84 5.36
C ILE A 97 -19.96 -6.43 4.68
N CYS A 98 -19.18 -7.41 4.24
CA CYS A 98 -18.07 -7.14 3.34
C CYS A 98 -18.63 -6.82 1.94
N LEU A 99 -18.28 -5.67 1.40
CA LEU A 99 -18.67 -5.22 0.06
C LEU A 99 -17.48 -5.38 -0.88
N ASP A 100 -17.48 -6.48 -1.61
CA ASP A 100 -16.43 -6.82 -2.57
C ASP A 100 -16.70 -6.15 -3.92
N VAL A 101 -15.77 -5.30 -4.35
CA VAL A 101 -15.79 -4.60 -5.64
C VAL A 101 -14.81 -5.18 -6.67
N SER A 102 -14.21 -6.33 -6.40
CA SER A 102 -13.24 -6.98 -7.31
C SER A 102 -13.85 -7.33 -8.68
N GLY A 103 -15.16 -7.61 -8.71
CA GLY A 103 -15.92 -7.80 -9.95
C GLY A 103 -16.06 -6.56 -10.82
N MET A 104 -15.86 -5.36 -10.27
CA MET A 104 -15.85 -4.08 -10.98
C MET A 104 -14.44 -3.82 -11.57
N ASN A 105 -14.08 -4.58 -12.61
CA ASN A 105 -12.71 -4.70 -13.12
C ASN A 105 -12.53 -4.25 -14.58
N LYS A 106 -13.33 -3.30 -15.05
CA LYS A 106 -13.25 -2.79 -16.43
C LYS A 106 -12.39 -1.53 -16.50
N VAL A 107 -11.52 -1.46 -17.51
CA VAL A 107 -10.93 -0.21 -18.01
C VAL A 107 -12.03 0.47 -18.86
N LEU A 108 -12.54 1.59 -18.37
CA LEU A 108 -13.72 2.26 -18.95
C LEU A 108 -13.34 3.18 -20.12
N GLU A 109 -12.21 3.85 -19.99
CA GLU A 109 -11.76 4.86 -20.95
C GLU A 109 -10.25 5.04 -20.86
N VAL A 110 -9.57 5.18 -21.99
CA VAL A 110 -8.17 5.59 -22.10
C VAL A 110 -8.08 6.78 -23.06
N ASN A 111 -7.55 7.89 -22.57
CA ASN A 111 -7.39 9.14 -23.31
C ASN A 111 -5.89 9.38 -23.57
N GLU A 112 -5.36 8.76 -24.62
CA GLU A 112 -3.92 8.76 -24.92
C GLU A 112 -3.36 10.18 -25.10
N ASN A 113 -4.11 11.08 -25.74
CA ASN A 113 -3.69 12.47 -25.98
C ASN A 113 -3.65 13.32 -24.71
N ASP A 114 -4.44 12.96 -23.68
CA ASP A 114 -4.53 13.68 -22.41
C ASP A 114 -3.71 13.00 -21.30
N LEU A 115 -3.17 11.81 -21.58
CA LEU A 115 -2.39 10.98 -20.65
C LEU A 115 -3.21 10.66 -19.39
N ASP A 116 -4.44 10.19 -19.57
CA ASP A 116 -5.31 9.77 -18.47
C ASP A 116 -6.17 8.57 -18.85
N CYS A 117 -6.70 7.88 -17.85
CA CYS A 117 -7.67 6.82 -18.03
C CYS A 117 -8.69 6.80 -16.89
N ARG A 118 -9.86 6.18 -17.14
CA ARG A 118 -10.85 5.89 -16.12
C ARG A 118 -11.07 4.39 -16.01
N VAL A 119 -10.98 3.90 -14.78
CA VAL A 119 -11.06 2.48 -14.45
C VAL A 119 -12.06 2.24 -13.33
N GLN A 120 -12.62 1.03 -13.26
CA GLN A 120 -13.36 0.57 -12.10
C GLN A 120 -12.41 0.15 -10.97
N ALA A 121 -12.89 0.18 -9.74
CA ALA A 121 -12.09 0.01 -8.53
C ALA A 121 -11.40 -1.37 -8.40
N GLY A 122 -11.98 -2.42 -8.97
CA GLY A 122 -11.45 -3.78 -8.95
C GLY A 122 -10.35 -4.05 -9.98
N VAL A 123 -10.08 -3.12 -10.93
CA VAL A 123 -8.95 -3.26 -11.86
C VAL A 123 -7.64 -3.28 -11.08
N THR A 124 -6.76 -4.28 -11.32
CA THR A 124 -5.43 -4.29 -10.71
C THR A 124 -4.44 -3.46 -11.54
N ARG A 125 -3.34 -3.04 -10.87
CA ARG A 125 -2.27 -2.31 -11.55
C ARG A 125 -1.71 -3.09 -12.75
N LYS A 126 -1.47 -4.40 -12.57
CA LYS A 126 -0.96 -5.25 -13.66
C LYS A 126 -1.94 -5.35 -14.81
N GLN A 127 -3.25 -5.49 -14.53
CA GLN A 127 -4.29 -5.51 -15.56
C GLN A 127 -4.33 -4.20 -16.34
N LEU A 128 -4.23 -3.04 -15.66
CA LEU A 128 -4.18 -1.75 -16.34
C LEU A 128 -2.95 -1.65 -17.25
N ASN A 129 -1.75 -1.93 -16.75
CA ASN A 129 -0.52 -1.84 -17.56
C ASN A 129 -0.51 -2.86 -18.70
N GLN A 130 -1.09 -4.04 -18.53
CA GLN A 130 -1.30 -4.99 -19.61
C GLN A 130 -2.27 -4.45 -20.68
N HIS A 131 -3.31 -3.76 -20.29
CA HIS A 131 -4.24 -3.07 -21.21
C HIS A 131 -3.53 -1.97 -22.01
N LEU A 132 -2.66 -1.19 -21.35
CA LEU A 132 -1.93 -0.06 -21.91
C LEU A 132 -0.71 -0.45 -22.77
N ARG A 133 -0.30 -1.71 -22.81
CA ARG A 133 0.99 -2.19 -23.41
C ARG A 133 1.30 -1.69 -24.82
N ASN A 134 0.27 -1.39 -25.63
CA ASN A 134 0.42 -0.95 -27.02
C ASN A 134 0.15 0.55 -27.23
N SER A 135 -0.15 1.30 -26.16
CA SER A 135 -0.47 2.74 -26.23
C SER A 135 0.76 3.63 -26.08
N GLY A 136 1.92 3.06 -25.70
CA GLY A 136 3.09 3.84 -25.30
C GLY A 136 2.95 4.54 -23.93
N LEU A 137 1.90 4.17 -23.17
CA LEU A 137 1.61 4.72 -21.85
C LEU A 137 1.71 3.65 -20.76
N PHE A 138 1.92 4.09 -19.51
CA PHE A 138 1.90 3.22 -18.36
C PHE A 138 1.40 3.95 -17.10
N PHE A 139 0.95 3.18 -16.12
CA PHE A 139 0.63 3.66 -14.77
C PHE A 139 1.77 3.27 -13.83
N PRO A 140 2.43 4.26 -13.16
CA PRO A 140 3.73 4.03 -12.52
C PRO A 140 3.66 3.49 -11.10
N ILE A 141 2.53 3.66 -10.36
CA ILE A 141 2.49 3.32 -8.93
C ILE A 141 2.50 1.81 -8.74
N ASP A 142 3.49 1.29 -8.01
CA ASP A 142 3.86 -0.10 -8.00
C ASP A 142 4.09 -0.69 -6.59
N PRO A 143 3.05 -0.73 -5.73
CA PRO A 143 3.16 -1.42 -4.46
C PRO A 143 3.59 -2.89 -4.66
N GLY A 144 4.20 -3.50 -3.64
CA GLY A 144 4.73 -4.86 -3.72
C GLY A 144 3.70 -5.91 -4.17
N ALA A 145 2.43 -5.75 -3.80
CA ALA A 145 1.34 -6.63 -4.21
C ALA A 145 0.68 -6.19 -5.53
N ASP A 146 0.03 -7.12 -6.24
CA ASP A 146 -0.86 -6.78 -7.36
C ASP A 146 -2.23 -6.35 -6.82
N ALA A 147 -2.25 -5.16 -6.23
CA ALA A 147 -3.43 -4.60 -5.59
C ALA A 147 -4.43 -4.02 -6.60
N SER A 148 -5.71 -3.98 -6.21
CA SER A 148 -6.75 -3.27 -6.95
C SER A 148 -6.56 -1.76 -6.84
N LEU A 149 -6.82 -1.03 -7.93
CA LEU A 149 -6.66 0.42 -7.97
C LEU A 149 -7.59 1.15 -6.99
N GLY A 150 -8.75 0.57 -6.68
CA GLY A 150 -9.63 1.06 -5.62
C GLY A 150 -9.00 0.92 -4.23
N GLY A 151 -8.40 -0.23 -3.92
CA GLY A 151 -7.67 -0.47 -2.68
C GLY A 151 -6.46 0.44 -2.56
N MET A 152 -5.62 0.53 -3.61
CA MET A 152 -4.49 1.45 -3.68
C MET A 152 -4.90 2.91 -3.43
N THR A 153 -6.05 3.33 -3.99
CA THR A 153 -6.58 4.68 -3.77
C THR A 153 -7.04 4.86 -2.32
N ALA A 154 -7.71 3.87 -1.76
CA ALA A 154 -8.25 3.93 -0.40
C ALA A 154 -7.14 3.98 0.67
N THR A 155 -5.99 3.33 0.45
CA THR A 155 -4.84 3.36 1.37
C THR A 155 -3.81 4.44 1.04
N ARG A 156 -3.99 5.19 -0.04
CA ARG A 156 -2.99 6.14 -0.56
C ARG A 156 -1.66 5.46 -0.90
N ALA A 157 -1.73 4.28 -1.51
CA ALA A 157 -0.58 3.45 -1.80
C ALA A 157 0.54 4.18 -2.54
N SER A 158 1.75 3.73 -2.31
CA SER A 158 2.99 4.19 -2.90
C SER A 158 3.68 3.04 -3.67
N GLY A 159 5.00 2.94 -3.56
CA GLY A 159 5.83 1.92 -4.21
C GLY A 159 7.18 2.47 -4.62
N THR A 160 7.98 1.66 -5.31
CA THR A 160 9.37 2.00 -5.63
C THR A 160 9.49 3.18 -6.60
N ASN A 161 8.49 3.41 -7.46
CA ASN A 161 8.48 4.51 -8.44
C ASN A 161 8.00 5.87 -7.86
N ALA A 162 7.58 5.91 -6.59
CA ALA A 162 6.97 7.11 -6.02
C ALA A 162 7.91 8.31 -5.97
N VAL A 163 9.20 8.09 -5.75
CA VAL A 163 10.22 9.15 -5.73
C VAL A 163 10.22 10.00 -7.01
N ARG A 164 9.85 9.42 -8.15
CA ARG A 164 9.76 10.14 -9.43
C ARG A 164 8.34 10.55 -9.78
N TYR A 165 7.37 9.67 -9.58
CA TYR A 165 6.03 9.82 -10.13
C TYR A 165 4.99 10.22 -9.07
N GLY A 166 5.39 10.34 -7.79
CA GLY A 166 4.46 10.53 -6.68
C GLY A 166 3.72 9.24 -6.31
N THR A 167 2.77 9.35 -5.42
CA THR A 167 1.95 8.25 -4.91
C THR A 167 0.55 8.24 -5.59
N MET A 168 -0.37 7.42 -5.12
CA MET A 168 -1.78 7.52 -5.52
C MET A 168 -2.35 8.92 -5.30
N ARG A 169 -1.88 9.65 -4.29
CA ARG A 169 -2.30 11.03 -3.99
C ARG A 169 -2.12 11.96 -5.19
N GLU A 170 -0.98 11.89 -5.87
CA GLU A 170 -0.63 12.77 -7.01
C GLU A 170 -1.26 12.26 -8.32
N ASN A 171 -1.55 10.97 -8.40
CA ASN A 171 -1.95 10.30 -9.64
C ASN A 171 -3.47 10.11 -9.81
N VAL A 172 -4.25 10.23 -8.73
CA VAL A 172 -5.71 10.23 -8.81
C VAL A 172 -6.22 11.63 -9.13
N MET A 173 -6.90 11.78 -10.26
CA MET A 173 -7.45 13.06 -10.73
C MET A 173 -8.91 13.26 -10.31
N GLY A 174 -9.66 12.19 -10.12
CA GLY A 174 -11.06 12.21 -9.72
C GLY A 174 -11.57 10.82 -9.38
N LEU A 175 -12.69 10.75 -8.70
CA LEU A 175 -13.30 9.51 -8.22
C LEU A 175 -14.80 9.50 -8.49
N THR A 176 -15.36 8.31 -8.70
CA THR A 176 -16.76 8.01 -8.43
C THR A 176 -16.83 7.29 -7.10
N VAL A 177 -17.63 7.80 -6.17
CA VAL A 177 -17.75 7.30 -4.80
C VAL A 177 -19.22 7.13 -4.44
N VAL A 178 -19.54 6.04 -3.75
CA VAL A 178 -20.83 5.86 -3.08
C VAL A 178 -20.67 6.27 -1.63
N THR A 179 -21.36 7.32 -1.22
CA THR A 179 -21.36 7.86 0.16
C THR A 179 -22.24 7.04 1.09
N ALA A 180 -22.11 7.22 2.41
CA ALA A 180 -22.87 6.47 3.42
C ALA A 180 -24.40 6.63 3.30
N ASP A 181 -24.90 7.70 2.68
CA ASP A 181 -26.32 7.88 2.38
C ASP A 181 -26.77 7.25 1.03
N GLY A 182 -25.88 6.48 0.38
CA GLY A 182 -26.16 5.79 -0.87
C GLY A 182 -26.21 6.67 -2.12
N ARG A 183 -25.70 7.93 -2.05
CA ARG A 183 -25.54 8.76 -3.25
C ARG A 183 -24.28 8.37 -4.01
N ILE A 184 -24.37 8.39 -5.34
CA ILE A 184 -23.22 8.27 -6.23
C ILE A 184 -22.74 9.68 -6.56
N ILE A 185 -21.52 10.03 -6.16
CA ILE A 185 -20.92 11.34 -6.42
C ILE A 185 -19.65 11.24 -7.26
N ARG A 186 -19.29 12.33 -7.94
CA ARG A 186 -18.01 12.50 -8.62
C ARG A 186 -17.22 13.64 -7.96
N THR A 187 -15.94 13.43 -7.68
CA THR A 187 -15.14 14.38 -6.89
C THR A 187 -14.22 15.27 -7.70
N GLY A 188 -13.93 14.95 -8.93
CA GLY A 188 -12.96 15.68 -9.74
C GLY A 188 -13.33 15.67 -11.22
N THR A 189 -12.43 16.20 -12.03
CA THR A 189 -12.53 16.24 -13.48
C THR A 189 -11.25 15.70 -14.12
N ARG A 190 -11.22 15.58 -15.46
CA ARG A 190 -10.02 15.22 -16.22
C ARG A 190 -9.03 16.38 -16.38
N ALA A 191 -9.40 17.59 -15.96
CA ALA A 191 -8.52 18.74 -16.03
C ALA A 191 -7.36 18.61 -15.03
N ARG A 192 -6.14 18.91 -15.48
CA ARG A 192 -4.93 18.84 -14.64
C ARG A 192 -4.91 19.83 -13.47
N LYS A 193 -5.68 20.90 -13.57
CA LYS A 193 -5.81 21.94 -12.53
C LYS A 193 -7.27 22.31 -12.33
N SER A 194 -7.67 22.47 -11.08
CA SER A 194 -8.95 23.07 -10.71
C SER A 194 -8.80 23.79 -9.37
N SER A 195 -9.43 24.96 -9.26
CA SER A 195 -9.58 25.70 -8.00
C SER A 195 -11.06 25.84 -7.60
N ALA A 196 -11.93 25.00 -8.15
CA ALA A 196 -13.39 25.05 -7.93
C ALA A 196 -13.81 24.23 -6.73
N GLY A 197 -13.96 24.86 -5.58
CA GLY A 197 -14.45 24.24 -4.35
C GLY A 197 -13.39 23.46 -3.56
N TYR A 198 -13.85 22.68 -2.59
CA TYR A 198 -12.99 21.80 -1.78
C TYR A 198 -12.50 20.60 -2.60
N ASP A 199 -11.26 20.18 -2.38
CA ASP A 199 -10.69 19.00 -3.03
C ASP A 199 -11.20 17.70 -2.36
N LEU A 200 -12.37 17.26 -2.76
CA LEU A 200 -12.95 16.00 -2.27
C LEU A 200 -12.16 14.79 -2.76
N THR A 201 -11.48 14.87 -3.91
CA THR A 201 -10.64 13.77 -4.39
C THR A 201 -9.56 13.43 -3.37
N ARG A 202 -8.85 14.44 -2.87
CA ARG A 202 -7.79 14.23 -1.86
C ARG A 202 -8.34 13.82 -0.50
N LEU A 203 -9.60 14.14 -0.19
CA LEU A 203 -10.28 13.69 1.03
C LEU A 203 -10.57 12.18 0.99
N PHE A 204 -11.02 11.66 -0.17
CA PHE A 204 -11.31 10.22 -0.31
C PHE A 204 -10.07 9.36 -0.55
N VAL A 205 -9.00 9.91 -1.17
CA VAL A 205 -7.72 9.23 -1.32
C VAL A 205 -7.06 9.05 0.05
N GLY A 206 -6.94 7.82 0.51
CA GLY A 206 -6.44 7.48 1.85
C GLY A 206 -7.52 7.47 2.93
N SER A 207 -8.81 7.45 2.55
CA SER A 207 -9.91 7.36 3.52
C SER A 207 -10.21 5.95 4.03
N GLU A 208 -9.56 4.92 3.49
CA GLU A 208 -9.66 3.52 3.92
C GLU A 208 -11.10 2.98 4.01
N GLY A 209 -11.96 3.47 3.11
CA GLY A 209 -13.38 3.09 3.08
C GLY A 209 -14.23 3.69 4.20
N THR A 210 -13.68 4.58 5.05
CA THR A 210 -14.40 5.15 6.20
C THR A 210 -15.35 6.30 5.83
N LEU A 211 -15.21 6.91 4.65
CA LEU A 211 -16.06 8.02 4.16
C LEU A 211 -17.01 7.61 3.03
N GLY A 212 -16.80 6.44 2.44
CA GLY A 212 -17.57 5.93 1.31
C GLY A 212 -16.84 4.82 0.56
N VAL A 213 -17.50 4.25 -0.44
CA VAL A 213 -16.96 3.19 -1.28
C VAL A 213 -16.50 3.79 -2.61
N ILE A 214 -15.20 3.70 -2.91
CA ILE A 214 -14.63 4.10 -4.19
C ILE A 214 -14.99 3.05 -5.24
N THR A 215 -15.61 3.46 -6.34
CA THR A 215 -16.08 2.54 -7.39
C THR A 215 -15.45 2.78 -8.75
N GLU A 216 -15.04 4.02 -9.07
CA GLU A 216 -14.27 4.34 -10.27
C GLU A 216 -13.17 5.35 -9.97
N ILE A 217 -12.06 5.26 -10.69
CA ILE A 217 -10.89 6.13 -10.49
C ILE A 217 -10.47 6.73 -11.85
N GLN A 218 -10.33 8.06 -11.88
CA GLN A 218 -9.68 8.78 -12.96
C GLN A 218 -8.19 8.91 -12.63
N LEU A 219 -7.33 8.30 -13.44
CA LEU A 219 -5.89 8.19 -13.20
C LEU A 219 -5.09 8.97 -14.24
N ARG A 220 -3.98 9.55 -13.78
CA ARG A 220 -2.94 10.08 -14.64
C ARG A 220 -2.09 8.93 -15.18
N LEU A 221 -1.75 9.01 -16.47
CA LEU A 221 -0.80 8.12 -17.14
C LEU A 221 0.47 8.87 -17.52
N TYR A 222 1.52 8.10 -17.82
CA TYR A 222 2.82 8.61 -18.25
C TYR A 222 3.26 7.89 -19.52
N GLY A 223 4.04 8.60 -20.37
CA GLY A 223 4.70 7.97 -21.49
C GLY A 223 5.76 6.97 -21.02
N VAL A 224 5.83 5.81 -21.67
CA VAL A 224 6.92 4.86 -21.43
C VAL A 224 8.25 5.55 -21.76
N PRO A 225 9.26 5.54 -20.87
CA PRO A 225 10.56 6.16 -21.13
C PRO A 225 11.24 5.56 -22.34
N GLU A 226 11.94 6.40 -23.12
CA GLU A 226 12.74 5.93 -24.26
C GLU A 226 13.84 4.96 -23.84
N ALA A 227 14.49 5.27 -22.73
CA ALA A 227 15.52 4.43 -22.14
C ALA A 227 15.31 4.27 -20.62
N ILE A 228 15.63 3.08 -20.14
CA ILE A 228 15.67 2.72 -18.73
C ILE A 228 17.01 2.08 -18.44
N SER A 229 17.67 2.49 -17.36
CA SER A 229 18.85 1.78 -16.84
C SER A 229 18.73 1.57 -15.33
N ALA A 230 19.40 0.55 -14.82
CA ALA A 230 19.47 0.24 -13.40
C ALA A 230 20.92 0.21 -12.94
N ALA A 231 21.13 0.46 -11.66
CA ALA A 231 22.42 0.27 -11.03
C ALA A 231 22.27 -0.33 -9.62
N VAL A 232 23.31 -1.00 -9.17
CA VAL A 232 23.46 -1.48 -7.79
C VAL A 232 24.82 -1.06 -7.27
N CYS A 233 24.87 -0.66 -5.99
CA CYS A 233 26.10 -0.26 -5.31
C CYS A 233 26.09 -0.73 -3.87
N ALA A 234 27.15 -1.44 -3.45
CA ALA A 234 27.37 -1.82 -2.08
C ALA A 234 28.19 -0.73 -1.33
N PHE A 235 27.96 -0.59 -0.03
CA PHE A 235 28.60 0.44 0.81
C PHE A 235 29.28 -0.18 2.02
N GLU A 236 30.40 0.41 2.45
CA GLU A 236 31.09 -0.04 3.67
C GLU A 236 30.24 0.19 4.93
N THR A 237 29.35 1.19 4.90
CA THR A 237 28.50 1.56 6.04
C THR A 237 27.08 1.87 5.61
N LEU A 238 26.13 1.62 6.49
CA LEU A 238 24.73 2.01 6.31
C LEU A 238 24.57 3.55 6.16
N GLU A 239 25.40 4.30 6.90
CA GLU A 239 25.47 5.78 6.81
C GLU A 239 25.83 6.25 5.42
N GLY A 240 26.86 5.65 4.79
CA GLY A 240 27.28 6.01 3.42
C GLY A 240 26.16 5.74 2.39
N ALA A 241 25.46 4.61 2.49
CA ALA A 241 24.32 4.32 1.63
C ALA A 241 23.22 5.39 1.77
N VAL A 242 22.87 5.75 3.00
CA VAL A 242 21.80 6.73 3.25
C VAL A 242 22.21 8.13 2.84
N ASN A 243 23.47 8.54 3.11
CA ASN A 243 23.99 9.83 2.67
C ASN A 243 24.03 9.95 1.15
N THR A 244 24.37 8.88 0.43
CA THR A 244 24.26 8.81 -1.04
C THR A 244 22.83 9.12 -1.50
N THR A 245 21.83 8.52 -0.85
CA THR A 245 20.42 8.78 -1.14
C THR A 245 20.07 10.24 -0.92
N ILE A 246 20.41 10.80 0.26
CA ILE A 246 20.12 12.20 0.61
C ILE A 246 20.76 13.14 -0.41
N SER A 247 22.03 12.96 -0.75
CA SER A 247 22.77 13.78 -1.71
C SER A 247 22.16 13.68 -3.10
N THR A 248 21.79 12.47 -3.56
CA THR A 248 21.14 12.25 -4.85
C THR A 248 19.83 13.06 -4.96
N ILE A 249 18.99 13.01 -3.93
CA ILE A 249 17.71 13.74 -3.92
C ILE A 249 17.93 15.26 -3.81
N GLN A 250 18.85 15.71 -2.95
CA GLN A 250 19.15 17.13 -2.75
C GLN A 250 19.78 17.80 -4.00
N MET A 251 20.55 17.05 -4.78
CA MET A 251 21.08 17.51 -6.07
C MET A 251 20.02 17.55 -7.18
N GLY A 252 18.80 17.08 -6.91
CA GLY A 252 17.69 17.08 -7.87
C GLY A 252 17.86 16.07 -9.00
N ILE A 253 18.65 15.02 -8.80
CA ILE A 253 18.77 13.94 -9.79
C ILE A 253 17.44 13.17 -9.83
N PRO A 254 16.75 13.14 -10.99
CA PRO A 254 15.40 12.59 -11.05
C PRO A 254 15.41 11.06 -11.21
N VAL A 255 15.96 10.38 -10.20
CA VAL A 255 15.95 8.92 -10.14
C VAL A 255 14.51 8.38 -10.22
N ALA A 256 14.32 7.27 -10.92
CA ALA A 256 13.01 6.62 -10.99
C ALA A 256 12.75 5.78 -9.76
N ARG A 257 13.80 5.16 -9.22
CA ARG A 257 13.77 4.37 -7.99
C ARG A 257 15.09 4.52 -7.26
N ILE A 258 15.04 4.46 -5.94
CA ILE A 258 16.21 4.34 -5.07
C ILE A 258 15.80 3.55 -3.82
N GLU A 259 16.34 2.34 -3.69
CA GLU A 259 15.94 1.34 -2.72
C GLU A 259 17.13 0.87 -1.90
N LEU A 260 16.95 0.78 -0.59
CA LEU A 260 17.97 0.32 0.36
C LEU A 260 17.65 -1.09 0.85
N LEU A 261 18.69 -1.91 0.92
CA LEU A 261 18.72 -3.17 1.67
C LEU A 261 19.89 -3.13 2.64
N ASP A 262 19.65 -3.40 3.92
CA ASP A 262 20.75 -3.59 4.88
C ASP A 262 21.41 -4.96 4.71
N GLU A 263 22.49 -5.22 5.44
CA GLU A 263 23.25 -6.47 5.36
C GLU A 263 22.41 -7.71 5.74
N VAL A 264 21.41 -7.54 6.62
CA VAL A 264 20.50 -8.63 7.01
C VAL A 264 19.54 -8.96 5.88
N GLN A 265 19.04 -7.94 5.20
CA GLN A 265 18.17 -8.13 4.03
C GLN A 265 18.93 -8.71 2.85
N VAL A 266 20.20 -8.31 2.65
CA VAL A 266 21.09 -8.88 1.62
C VAL A 266 21.35 -10.36 1.90
N ASP A 267 21.63 -10.76 3.16
CA ASP A 267 21.74 -12.17 3.55
C ASP A 267 20.47 -12.97 3.23
N ALA A 268 19.30 -12.38 3.55
CA ALA A 268 18.00 -13.00 3.24
C ALA A 268 17.84 -13.30 1.75
N ILE A 269 18.16 -12.32 0.90
CA ILE A 269 18.04 -12.44 -0.57
C ILE A 269 19.01 -13.46 -1.13
N ASN A 270 20.28 -13.44 -0.69
CA ASN A 270 21.29 -14.39 -1.13
C ASN A 270 20.86 -15.83 -0.83
N ARG A 271 20.26 -16.08 0.34
CA ARG A 271 19.75 -17.41 0.70
C ARG A 271 18.49 -17.82 -0.08
N TYR A 272 17.64 -16.85 -0.44
CA TYR A 272 16.34 -17.12 -1.05
C TYR A 272 16.42 -17.42 -2.55
N ALA A 273 17.28 -16.72 -3.28
CA ALA A 273 17.25 -16.69 -4.74
C ALA A 273 18.63 -16.93 -5.40
N ASP A 274 19.58 -17.55 -4.67
CA ASP A 274 20.94 -17.90 -5.16
C ASP A 274 21.70 -16.70 -5.76
N PHE A 275 21.55 -15.53 -5.11
CA PHE A 275 22.38 -14.35 -5.35
C PHE A 275 23.67 -14.43 -4.54
N ASP A 276 24.70 -13.68 -4.97
CA ASP A 276 26.01 -13.63 -4.33
C ASP A 276 26.42 -12.15 -4.09
N TYR A 277 25.51 -11.36 -3.51
CA TYR A 277 25.84 -9.99 -3.12
C TYR A 277 26.73 -10.01 -1.86
N GLU A 278 27.69 -9.08 -1.78
CA GLU A 278 28.42 -8.84 -0.53
C GLU A 278 27.46 -8.50 0.61
N LEU A 279 27.69 -9.05 1.81
CA LEU A 279 26.87 -8.77 2.99
C LEU A 279 27.14 -7.35 3.51
N LYS A 280 26.71 -6.37 2.76
CA LYS A 280 26.87 -4.93 3.00
C LYS A 280 25.57 -4.19 2.68
N PRO A 281 25.34 -3.02 3.29
CA PRO A 281 24.26 -2.15 2.88
C PRO A 281 24.34 -1.88 1.38
N THR A 282 23.24 -2.08 0.67
CA THR A 282 23.22 -2.01 -0.81
C THR A 282 22.09 -1.11 -1.29
N LEU A 283 22.40 -0.20 -2.21
CA LEU A 283 21.43 0.62 -2.93
C LEU A 283 21.17 0.09 -4.32
N PHE A 284 19.90 0.09 -4.70
CA PHE A 284 19.41 -0.22 -6.04
C PHE A 284 18.81 1.05 -6.64
N PHE A 285 19.22 1.38 -7.86
CA PHE A 285 18.76 2.58 -8.57
C PHE A 285 18.10 2.22 -9.89
N GLU A 286 17.14 3.05 -10.32
CA GLU A 286 16.62 3.02 -11.69
C GLU A 286 16.54 4.45 -12.23
N PHE A 287 16.91 4.60 -13.50
CA PHE A 287 16.94 5.87 -14.20
C PHE A 287 16.06 5.79 -15.44
N HIS A 288 15.23 6.81 -15.67
CA HIS A 288 14.32 6.92 -16.80
C HIS A 288 14.63 8.19 -17.60
N GLY A 289 14.62 8.10 -18.94
CA GLY A 289 14.81 9.26 -19.80
C GLY A 289 15.16 8.89 -21.22
N THR A 290 15.98 9.71 -21.89
CA THR A 290 16.68 9.39 -23.14
C THR A 290 17.95 8.58 -22.84
N GLU A 291 18.54 7.91 -23.83
CA GLU A 291 19.81 7.18 -23.65
C GLU A 291 20.93 8.06 -23.04
N ALA A 292 21.06 9.29 -23.53
CA ALA A 292 22.06 10.22 -23.01
C ALA A 292 21.78 10.61 -21.55
N TRP A 293 20.50 10.85 -21.23
CA TRP A 293 20.09 11.30 -19.89
C TRP A 293 20.21 10.22 -18.83
N VAL A 294 19.87 8.96 -19.12
CA VAL A 294 20.04 7.87 -18.15
C VAL A 294 21.51 7.59 -17.86
N LYS A 295 22.39 7.79 -18.85
CA LYS A 295 23.85 7.67 -18.66
C LYS A 295 24.38 8.79 -17.75
N GLU A 296 23.99 10.03 -17.98
CA GLU A 296 24.41 11.18 -17.18
C GLU A 296 23.95 11.04 -15.72
N GLN A 297 22.68 10.64 -15.49
CA GLN A 297 22.17 10.35 -14.15
C GLN A 297 23.01 9.26 -13.45
N ALA A 298 23.31 8.17 -14.13
CA ALA A 298 24.11 7.07 -13.56
C ALA A 298 25.53 7.50 -13.22
N GLU A 299 26.17 8.31 -14.07
CA GLU A 299 27.51 8.85 -13.80
C GLU A 299 27.50 9.79 -12.56
N MET A 300 26.53 10.69 -12.44
CA MET A 300 26.38 11.56 -11.27
C MET A 300 26.17 10.75 -9.98
N VAL A 301 25.28 9.77 -9.99
CA VAL A 301 25.02 8.93 -8.81
C VAL A 301 26.24 8.07 -8.46
N LYS A 302 26.99 7.59 -9.46
CA LYS A 302 28.26 6.86 -9.24
C LYS A 302 29.30 7.72 -8.52
N GLU A 303 29.46 8.98 -8.90
CA GLU A 303 30.38 9.92 -8.22
C GLU A 303 29.97 10.12 -6.77
N ILE A 304 28.68 10.42 -6.52
CA ILE A 304 28.14 10.57 -5.15
C ILE A 304 28.36 9.29 -4.33
N SER A 305 28.08 8.12 -4.92
CA SER A 305 28.27 6.83 -4.23
C SER A 305 29.73 6.61 -3.84
N SER A 306 30.66 6.94 -4.74
CA SER A 306 32.09 6.80 -4.49
C SER A 306 32.58 7.69 -3.36
N ASP A 307 32.08 8.92 -3.26
CA ASP A 307 32.41 9.87 -2.20
C ASP A 307 31.94 9.41 -0.81
N GLU A 308 30.85 8.64 -0.77
CA GLU A 308 30.24 8.08 0.44
C GLU A 308 30.66 6.61 0.75
N GLY A 309 31.73 6.14 0.13
CA GLY A 309 32.28 4.81 0.39
C GLY A 309 31.59 3.67 -0.33
N GLY A 310 30.88 3.96 -1.40
CA GLY A 310 30.29 2.96 -2.29
C GLY A 310 31.35 2.26 -3.13
N SER A 311 31.17 0.97 -3.32
CA SER A 311 32.03 0.10 -4.10
C SER A 311 31.22 -0.69 -5.12
N ASP A 312 31.89 -1.17 -6.18
CA ASP A 312 31.31 -2.06 -7.19
C ASP A 312 29.99 -1.53 -7.79
N PHE A 313 30.02 -0.25 -8.28
CA PHE A 313 28.86 0.34 -8.93
C PHE A 313 28.60 -0.34 -10.27
N GLN A 314 27.65 -1.32 -10.26
CA GLN A 314 27.25 -2.06 -11.46
C GLN A 314 26.10 -1.33 -12.14
N TRP A 315 26.30 -0.98 -13.43
CA TRP A 315 25.30 -0.28 -14.22
C TRP A 315 24.87 -1.08 -15.44
N GLU A 316 23.56 -1.28 -15.61
CA GLU A 316 22.98 -2.11 -16.66
C GLU A 316 21.87 -1.40 -17.43
N THR A 317 21.90 -1.56 -18.74
CA THR A 317 20.89 -1.03 -19.67
C THR A 317 20.02 -2.12 -20.29
N ARG A 318 20.54 -3.36 -20.37
CA ARG A 318 19.83 -4.51 -20.96
C ARG A 318 18.68 -4.93 -20.07
N GLU A 319 17.50 -5.11 -20.65
CA GLU A 319 16.27 -5.41 -19.91
C GLU A 319 16.40 -6.66 -19.03
N GLN A 320 16.95 -7.75 -19.54
CA GLN A 320 17.10 -9.00 -18.78
C GLN A 320 17.98 -8.82 -17.53
N GLU A 321 19.09 -8.09 -17.65
CA GLU A 321 19.98 -7.83 -16.51
C GLU A 321 19.35 -6.88 -15.51
N ARG A 322 18.63 -5.84 -15.98
CA ARG A 322 17.86 -4.97 -15.11
C ARG A 322 16.77 -5.71 -14.32
N GLN A 323 16.03 -6.62 -14.99
CA GLN A 323 15.02 -7.46 -14.34
C GLN A 323 15.64 -8.32 -13.24
N LYS A 324 16.83 -8.89 -13.49
CA LYS A 324 17.56 -9.68 -12.51
C LYS A 324 17.95 -8.85 -11.28
N LEU A 325 18.45 -7.62 -11.45
CA LEU A 325 18.75 -6.72 -10.34
C LEU A 325 17.49 -6.41 -9.49
N TRP A 326 16.36 -6.13 -10.17
CA TRP A 326 15.10 -5.85 -9.47
C TRP A 326 14.44 -7.08 -8.87
N GLU A 327 14.72 -8.29 -9.34
CA GLU A 327 14.22 -9.54 -8.75
C GLU A 327 14.66 -9.68 -7.29
N ALA A 328 15.92 -9.33 -7.00
CA ALA A 328 16.45 -9.31 -5.64
C ALA A 328 15.60 -8.42 -4.72
N ARG A 329 15.28 -7.19 -5.17
CA ARG A 329 14.48 -6.24 -4.39
C ARG A 329 13.01 -6.65 -4.28
N HIS A 330 12.39 -7.13 -5.37
CA HIS A 330 10.99 -7.54 -5.37
C HIS A 330 10.71 -8.72 -4.45
N ASN A 331 11.69 -9.61 -4.26
CA ASN A 331 11.57 -10.77 -3.40
C ASN A 331 11.90 -10.46 -1.92
N ALA A 332 12.24 -9.23 -1.55
CA ALA A 332 12.71 -8.86 -0.22
C ALA A 332 11.80 -9.36 0.92
N TYR A 333 10.47 -9.20 0.79
CA TYR A 333 9.52 -9.67 1.79
C TYR A 333 9.56 -11.20 1.97
N TYR A 334 9.48 -11.95 0.87
CA TYR A 334 9.48 -13.43 0.91
C TYR A 334 10.85 -14.00 1.32
N ALA A 335 11.93 -13.33 0.91
CA ALA A 335 13.28 -13.66 1.32
C ALA A 335 13.44 -13.51 2.84
N SER A 336 12.90 -12.45 3.41
CA SER A 336 12.92 -12.25 4.85
C SER A 336 12.11 -13.31 5.60
N LEU A 337 10.93 -13.69 5.10
CA LEU A 337 10.16 -14.80 5.69
C LEU A 337 10.93 -16.13 5.65
N ALA A 338 11.73 -16.34 4.61
CA ALA A 338 12.57 -17.54 4.49
C ALA A 338 13.73 -17.63 5.50
N LEU A 339 14.11 -16.50 6.14
CA LEU A 339 15.06 -16.53 7.28
C LEU A 339 14.52 -17.35 8.46
N ARG A 340 13.19 -17.37 8.63
CA ARG A 340 12.50 -18.15 9.66
C ARG A 340 11.26 -18.82 9.06
N PRO A 341 11.39 -20.01 8.44
CA PRO A 341 10.27 -20.70 7.80
C PRO A 341 9.11 -20.94 8.75
N GLY A 342 7.88 -20.66 8.28
CA GLY A 342 6.66 -20.78 9.07
C GLY A 342 6.27 -19.53 9.87
N SER A 343 7.12 -18.49 9.91
CA SER A 343 6.80 -17.23 10.57
C SER A 343 5.74 -16.42 9.79
N LYS A 344 5.01 -15.56 10.52
CA LYS A 344 4.25 -14.46 9.95
C LYS A 344 5.16 -13.21 9.87
N GLY A 345 5.02 -12.42 8.81
CA GLY A 345 5.72 -11.15 8.68
C GLY A 345 4.91 -10.00 9.28
N TRP A 346 5.55 -9.16 10.07
CA TRP A 346 5.03 -7.86 10.47
C TRP A 346 5.95 -6.77 9.91
N PRO A 347 5.64 -6.21 8.73
CA PRO A 347 6.37 -5.08 8.21
C PRO A 347 5.99 -3.81 8.97
N THR A 348 6.98 -3.08 9.46
CA THR A 348 6.77 -1.72 9.98
C THR A 348 6.73 -0.74 8.81
N ASP A 349 6.32 0.51 9.09
CA ASP A 349 6.25 1.53 8.05
C ASP A 349 6.34 2.91 8.68
N VAL A 350 7.42 3.64 8.42
CA VAL A 350 7.60 5.03 8.80
C VAL A 350 8.19 5.81 7.63
N CYS A 351 7.92 7.12 7.60
CA CYS A 351 8.54 8.01 6.62
C CYS A 351 8.98 9.29 7.32
N VAL A 352 10.19 9.76 7.03
CA VAL A 352 10.77 10.96 7.62
C VAL A 352 11.22 11.93 6.53
N PRO A 353 11.35 13.25 6.83
CA PRO A 353 11.98 14.19 5.90
C PRO A 353 13.36 13.68 5.46
N ILE A 354 13.69 13.80 4.17
CA ILE A 354 14.90 13.22 3.59
C ILE A 354 16.17 13.62 4.37
N SER A 355 16.26 14.84 4.89
CA SER A 355 17.40 15.32 5.69
C SER A 355 17.52 14.64 7.07
N ARG A 356 16.48 13.94 7.52
CA ARG A 356 16.46 13.22 8.80
C ARG A 356 16.64 11.71 8.64
N LEU A 357 16.71 11.24 7.40
CA LEU A 357 16.72 9.82 7.08
C LEU A 357 17.91 9.09 7.69
N ALA A 358 19.12 9.64 7.58
CA ALA A 358 20.32 9.03 8.14
C ALA A 358 20.23 8.88 9.66
N GLU A 359 19.84 9.94 10.37
CA GLU A 359 19.65 9.91 11.83
C GLU A 359 18.60 8.87 12.23
N CYS A 360 17.46 8.83 11.53
CA CYS A 360 16.38 7.89 11.85
C CYS A 360 16.80 6.43 11.64
N ILE A 361 17.43 6.12 10.51
CA ILE A 361 17.87 4.75 10.19
C ILE A 361 18.98 4.30 11.15
N LEU A 362 19.98 5.14 11.42
CA LEU A 362 21.12 4.78 12.29
C LEU A 362 20.68 4.58 13.75
N GLU A 363 19.84 5.47 14.31
CA GLU A 363 19.25 5.27 15.63
C GLU A 363 18.38 4.01 15.69
N THR A 364 17.70 3.67 14.59
CA THR A 364 16.89 2.45 14.51
C THR A 364 17.75 1.21 14.47
N ARG A 365 18.85 1.21 13.70
CA ARG A 365 19.80 0.10 13.66
C ARG A 365 20.43 -0.14 15.04
N GLN A 366 20.87 0.93 15.70
CA GLN A 366 21.40 0.84 17.07
C GLN A 366 20.37 0.22 18.03
N ASP A 367 19.11 0.64 17.98
CA ASP A 367 18.03 0.12 18.82
C ASP A 367 17.77 -1.38 18.57
N ILE A 368 17.84 -1.83 17.30
CA ILE A 368 17.75 -3.25 16.93
C ILE A 368 18.89 -4.04 17.54
N ASP A 369 20.13 -3.53 17.44
CA ASP A 369 21.33 -4.19 17.94
C ASP A 369 21.34 -4.30 19.47
N GLU A 370 20.91 -3.23 20.17
CA GLU A 370 20.74 -3.22 21.65
C GLU A 370 19.69 -4.23 22.11
N CYS A 371 18.63 -4.46 21.32
CA CYS A 371 17.62 -5.49 21.58
C CYS A 371 18.11 -6.92 21.25
N GLY A 372 19.21 -7.05 20.53
CA GLY A 372 19.73 -8.34 20.06
C GLY A 372 18.84 -9.04 19.06
N PHE A 373 18.10 -8.27 18.22
CA PHE A 373 17.21 -8.80 17.20
C PHE A 373 17.94 -8.93 15.85
N TYR A 374 17.60 -9.97 15.10
CA TYR A 374 18.02 -10.15 13.73
C TYR A 374 16.86 -9.79 12.80
N VAL A 375 16.76 -8.51 12.46
CA VAL A 375 15.62 -7.91 11.75
C VAL A 375 16.14 -7.21 10.50
N PRO A 376 15.68 -7.62 9.30
CA PRO A 376 16.02 -6.94 8.05
C PRO A 376 15.41 -5.55 7.96
N LEU A 377 16.17 -4.62 7.38
CA LEU A 377 15.75 -3.27 7.04
C LEU A 377 15.78 -3.10 5.53
N VAL A 378 14.65 -2.62 5.01
CA VAL A 378 14.46 -2.35 3.58
C VAL A 378 13.67 -1.05 3.42
N GLY A 379 13.91 -0.28 2.36
CA GLY A 379 13.13 0.96 2.23
C GLY A 379 13.15 1.63 0.87
N HIS A 380 12.06 2.37 0.61
CA HIS A 380 11.92 3.36 -0.45
C HIS A 380 12.61 4.65 -0.02
N VAL A 381 13.93 4.56 0.13
CA VAL A 381 14.72 5.60 0.82
C VAL A 381 14.74 6.94 0.08
N GLY A 382 14.47 6.95 -1.23
CA GLY A 382 14.32 8.18 -2.02
C GLY A 382 13.21 9.09 -1.54
N ASP A 383 12.17 8.54 -0.93
CA ASP A 383 11.05 9.26 -0.33
C ASP A 383 11.19 9.44 1.20
N GLY A 384 12.25 8.88 1.80
CA GLY A 384 12.44 8.88 3.25
C GLY A 384 11.65 7.78 3.99
N ASN A 385 11.12 6.80 3.25
CA ASN A 385 10.33 5.69 3.78
C ASN A 385 11.17 4.43 3.94
N PHE A 386 11.04 3.74 5.06
CA PHE A 386 11.69 2.46 5.29
C PHE A 386 10.90 1.56 6.24
N HIS A 387 11.22 0.27 6.18
CA HIS A 387 10.53 -0.80 6.88
C HIS A 387 11.53 -1.70 7.62
N LEU A 388 11.12 -2.17 8.79
CA LEU A 388 11.66 -3.35 9.42
C LEU A 388 10.70 -4.50 9.16
N LEU A 389 11.19 -5.72 9.02
CA LEU A 389 10.30 -6.88 8.96
C LEU A 389 10.53 -7.78 10.18
N PHE A 390 9.59 -7.74 11.13
CA PHE A 390 9.59 -8.68 12.25
C PHE A 390 9.06 -10.05 11.82
N LEU A 391 9.72 -11.10 12.24
CA LEU A 391 9.36 -12.49 11.94
C LEU A 391 8.74 -13.12 13.18
N ILE A 392 7.42 -13.27 13.16
CA ILE A 392 6.61 -13.73 14.30
C ILE A 392 6.36 -15.22 14.16
N ASP A 393 6.77 -15.99 15.17
CA ASP A 393 6.40 -17.40 15.30
C ASP A 393 4.92 -17.52 15.70
N PRO A 394 4.07 -18.16 14.87
CA PRO A 394 2.65 -18.32 15.19
C PRO A 394 2.40 -19.12 16.49
N GLU A 395 3.34 -19.99 16.88
CA GLU A 395 3.22 -20.78 18.12
C GLU A 395 3.52 -19.95 19.37
N ASN A 396 4.27 -18.84 19.23
CA ASN A 396 4.69 -17.95 20.32
C ASN A 396 4.28 -16.49 20.07
N GLU A 397 3.23 -16.28 19.26
CA GLU A 397 2.83 -14.95 18.73
C GLU A 397 2.71 -13.89 19.83
N GLU A 398 2.03 -14.19 20.95
CA GLU A 398 1.81 -13.23 22.03
C GLU A 398 3.12 -12.76 22.69
N GLU A 399 4.07 -13.67 22.91
CA GLU A 399 5.36 -13.32 23.50
C GLU A 399 6.23 -12.52 22.54
N GLU A 400 6.24 -12.88 21.26
CA GLU A 400 7.01 -12.17 20.25
C GLU A 400 6.46 -10.79 19.97
N LEU A 401 5.14 -10.63 19.91
CA LEU A 401 4.54 -9.31 19.81
C LEU A 401 4.90 -8.41 21.00
N LYS A 402 4.94 -8.95 22.24
CA LYS A 402 5.40 -8.20 23.41
C LYS A 402 6.88 -7.77 23.31
N ARG A 403 7.69 -8.50 22.58
CA ARG A 403 9.12 -8.17 22.36
C ARG A 403 9.31 -7.14 21.25
N TYR A 404 8.60 -7.27 20.12
CA TYR A 404 8.76 -6.38 18.96
C TYR A 404 7.98 -5.07 19.11
N GLN A 405 6.82 -5.08 19.78
CA GLN A 405 5.98 -3.90 19.91
C GLN A 405 6.71 -2.69 20.53
N PRO A 406 7.54 -2.81 21.60
CA PRO A 406 8.28 -1.66 22.12
C PRO A 406 9.29 -1.08 21.14
N LEU A 407 9.92 -1.91 20.30
CA LEU A 407 10.83 -1.45 19.26
C LEU A 407 10.08 -0.68 18.17
N ASN A 408 8.95 -1.22 17.72
CA ASN A 408 8.09 -0.52 16.76
C ASN A 408 7.54 0.81 17.33
N ASP A 409 7.16 0.86 18.60
CA ASP A 409 6.69 2.09 19.25
C ASP A 409 7.80 3.15 19.26
N ARG A 410 9.03 2.79 19.63
CA ARG A 410 10.18 3.72 19.59
C ARG A 410 10.53 4.16 18.17
N LEU A 411 10.41 3.26 17.18
CA LEU A 411 10.61 3.60 15.77
C LEU A 411 9.62 4.70 15.33
N VAL A 412 8.33 4.52 15.64
CA VAL A 412 7.29 5.51 15.31
C VAL A 412 7.53 6.82 16.07
N GLU A 413 7.79 6.79 17.37
CA GLU A 413 8.09 7.97 18.17
C GLU A 413 9.30 8.74 17.62
N ARG A 414 10.34 8.03 17.18
CA ARG A 414 11.54 8.58 16.53
C ARG A 414 11.16 9.31 15.24
N ALA A 415 10.38 8.67 14.38
CA ALA A 415 9.93 9.27 13.13
C ALA A 415 9.08 10.54 13.38
N LEU A 416 8.13 10.49 14.30
CA LEU A 416 7.30 11.64 14.67
C LEU A 416 8.12 12.80 15.27
N ARG A 417 9.08 12.50 16.17
CA ARG A 417 10.01 13.51 16.73
C ARG A 417 10.82 14.20 15.64
N MET A 418 11.12 13.52 14.56
CA MET A 418 11.87 14.05 13.41
C MET A 418 10.97 14.77 12.39
N GLY A 419 9.68 14.93 12.67
CA GLY A 419 8.71 15.57 11.75
C GLY A 419 8.22 14.65 10.64
N GLY A 420 8.33 13.35 10.84
CA GLY A 420 7.85 12.31 9.95
C GLY A 420 6.43 11.82 10.29
N THR A 421 6.10 10.62 9.86
CA THR A 421 4.78 9.99 10.01
C THR A 421 4.89 8.54 10.46
N CYS A 422 3.86 8.02 11.13
CA CYS A 422 3.78 6.63 11.57
C CYS A 422 3.50 5.64 10.41
N THR A 423 3.19 6.15 9.22
CA THR A 423 2.96 5.34 8.02
C THR A 423 3.29 6.12 6.76
N GLY A 424 4.20 5.60 5.94
CA GLY A 424 4.54 6.16 4.64
C GLY A 424 3.56 5.71 3.55
N GLU A 425 3.16 4.43 3.58
CA GLU A 425 2.36 3.85 2.51
C GLU A 425 1.34 2.77 2.95
N HIS A 426 1.52 2.09 4.11
CA HIS A 426 0.65 0.99 4.51
C HIS A 426 -0.75 1.44 4.94
N GLY A 427 -0.91 2.71 5.35
CA GLY A 427 -2.12 3.23 5.95
C GLY A 427 -2.19 2.98 7.46
N ILE A 428 -3.31 3.33 8.06
CA ILE A 428 -3.56 3.23 9.50
C ILE A 428 -4.30 1.94 9.85
N GLY A 429 -5.33 1.59 9.08
CA GLY A 429 -6.20 0.46 9.37
C GLY A 429 -6.69 0.45 10.82
N SER A 430 -6.67 -0.72 11.44
CA SER A 430 -6.84 -0.89 12.89
C SER A 430 -5.49 -0.94 13.63
N GLY A 431 -4.40 -1.26 12.94
CA GLY A 431 -3.08 -1.53 13.53
C GLY A 431 -2.39 -0.31 14.11
N LYS A 432 -2.54 0.85 13.47
CA LYS A 432 -1.81 2.08 13.83
C LYS A 432 -2.65 3.17 14.49
N LEU A 433 -3.92 2.89 14.82
CA LEU A 433 -4.83 3.87 15.46
C LEU A 433 -4.23 4.55 16.70
N LYS A 434 -3.44 3.84 17.49
CA LYS A 434 -2.82 4.34 18.71
C LYS A 434 -1.85 5.51 18.48
N TYR A 435 -1.30 5.65 17.26
CA TYR A 435 -0.34 6.71 16.92
C TYR A 435 -1.02 8.01 16.44
N MET A 436 -2.29 7.93 16.02
CA MET A 436 -3.01 9.05 15.41
C MET A 436 -3.03 10.32 16.29
N LYS A 437 -3.22 10.17 17.62
CA LYS A 437 -3.22 11.33 18.54
C LYS A 437 -1.83 11.96 18.66
N ALA A 438 -0.78 11.15 18.67
CA ALA A 438 0.61 11.63 18.73
C ALA A 438 1.02 12.39 17.48
N GLU A 439 0.58 11.92 16.29
CA GLU A 439 0.92 12.54 15.01
C GLU A 439 0.08 13.80 14.74
N HIS A 440 -1.21 13.75 14.96
CA HIS A 440 -2.15 14.77 14.49
C HIS A 440 -2.63 15.77 15.56
N GLY A 441 -2.45 15.46 16.85
CA GLY A 441 -2.91 16.36 17.93
C GLY A 441 -4.39 16.72 17.77
N ASP A 442 -4.71 18.01 17.79
CA ASP A 442 -6.09 18.51 17.68
C ASP A 442 -6.67 18.41 16.25
N SER A 443 -5.85 18.17 15.24
CA SER A 443 -6.35 17.91 13.87
C SER A 443 -7.17 16.62 13.81
N LEU A 444 -6.95 15.68 14.73
CA LEU A 444 -7.72 14.44 14.82
C LEU A 444 -9.20 14.70 15.12
N ASP A 445 -9.50 15.74 15.91
CA ASP A 445 -10.88 16.15 16.21
C ASP A 445 -11.61 16.63 14.95
N VAL A 446 -10.89 17.35 14.06
CA VAL A 446 -11.43 17.79 12.77
C VAL A 446 -11.68 16.60 11.85
N MET A 447 -10.76 15.60 11.81
CA MET A 447 -10.96 14.36 11.05
C MET A 447 -12.19 13.59 11.55
N SER A 448 -12.41 13.53 12.86
CA SER A 448 -13.59 12.91 13.47
C SER A 448 -14.89 13.64 13.09
N GLN A 449 -14.88 14.98 13.05
CA GLN A 449 -16.02 15.78 12.58
C GLN A 449 -16.34 15.51 11.10
N ILE A 450 -15.31 15.38 10.25
CA ILE A 450 -15.48 15.01 8.82
C ILE A 450 -16.10 13.62 8.74
N LYS A 451 -15.58 12.64 9.48
CA LYS A 451 -16.15 11.28 9.54
C LYS A 451 -17.61 11.33 9.92
N GLN A 452 -17.97 12.04 10.99
CA GLN A 452 -19.33 12.15 11.46
C GLN A 452 -20.26 12.86 10.46
N ALA A 453 -19.75 13.85 9.73
CA ALA A 453 -20.53 14.54 8.69
C ALA A 453 -20.85 13.64 7.48
N PHE A 454 -19.93 12.75 7.09
CA PHE A 454 -20.12 11.81 5.98
C PHE A 454 -20.84 10.53 6.37
N ASP A 455 -20.61 10.05 7.58
CA ASP A 455 -21.12 8.78 8.10
C ASP A 455 -21.60 8.94 9.56
N PRO A 456 -22.77 9.59 9.77
CA PRO A 456 -23.25 9.92 11.11
C PRO A 456 -23.58 8.70 11.98
N HIS A 457 -23.77 7.53 11.37
CA HIS A 457 -24.05 6.27 12.06
C HIS A 457 -22.81 5.39 12.26
N ASN A 458 -21.63 5.84 11.81
CA ASN A 458 -20.36 5.10 11.86
C ASN A 458 -20.48 3.67 11.32
N LEU A 459 -21.07 3.52 10.13
CA LEU A 459 -21.26 2.22 9.47
C LEU A 459 -20.22 1.93 8.38
N MET A 460 -19.53 2.97 7.87
CA MET A 460 -18.51 2.82 6.85
C MET A 460 -17.18 2.43 7.49
N ASN A 461 -16.78 1.18 7.34
CA ASN A 461 -15.53 0.57 7.84
C ASN A 461 -15.16 0.98 9.28
N PRO A 462 -16.06 0.76 10.26
CA PRO A 462 -15.87 1.27 11.63
C PRO A 462 -14.66 0.62 12.32
N GLY A 463 -14.00 1.38 13.22
CA GLY A 463 -12.80 0.93 13.95
C GLY A 463 -11.51 0.99 13.13
N LYS A 464 -11.49 1.77 12.05
CA LYS A 464 -10.34 2.00 11.18
C LYS A 464 -10.05 3.50 11.06
N LEU A 465 -8.79 3.84 10.73
CA LEU A 465 -8.27 5.16 10.40
C LEU A 465 -8.39 6.18 11.52
N ILE A 466 -9.55 6.35 12.11
CA ILE A 466 -9.85 7.35 13.13
C ILE A 466 -10.40 6.64 14.38
N PRO A 467 -9.80 6.85 15.55
CA PRO A 467 -10.38 6.39 16.81
C PRO A 467 -11.70 7.15 17.08
N VAL A 468 -12.79 6.40 17.18
CA VAL A 468 -14.15 6.93 17.40
C VAL A 468 -14.64 6.44 18.75
#